data_0dadc8e6bdd05ed6fa1c7521a7ce9684
#
_entry.id   0dadc8e6bdd05ed6fa1c7521a7ce9684
#
_cell.length_a   1.000
_cell.length_b   1.000
_cell.length_c   1.000
_cell.angle_alpha   90.00
_cell.angle_beta   90.00
_cell.angle_gamma   90.00
#
_symmetry.space_group_name_H-M   'P 1'
#
loop_
_entity.id
_entity.type
_entity.pdbx_description
1 polymer ?
#
loop_
_entity_poly.entity_id
_entity_poly.type
_entity_poly.pdbx_seq_one_letter_code
_entity_poly.pdbx_strand_id
1 'polypeptide(L)'
;MPADHDQLTRIESACAELAAAGQPVTFREIAARAQISRTTLYRRADLRAVIEEHQTRGQDASTLTGLTVQIDQLRHSLEAVAAKVRRHEETIRRLERARRKPG
;
A
#
# COMPACT_ATOMS: atom_id res chain seq x y z
N MET A 1 34.31 -17.95 -13.49
CA MET A 1 33.19 -17.03 -13.57
C MET A 1 31.98 -17.55 -12.78
N PRO A 2 31.64 -16.94 -11.75
CA PRO A 2 30.55 -17.50 -10.95
C PRO A 2 29.21 -17.19 -11.61
N ALA A 3 28.65 -18.20 -12.26
CA ALA A 3 27.27 -18.15 -12.74
C ALA A 3 26.33 -17.75 -11.61
N ASP A 4 26.69 -18.10 -10.38
CA ASP A 4 25.94 -17.77 -9.17
C ASP A 4 25.87 -16.24 -8.92
N HIS A 5 26.99 -15.54 -9.13
CA HIS A 5 27.04 -14.08 -8.96
C HIS A 5 26.19 -13.38 -10.04
N ASP A 6 26.23 -13.90 -11.26
CA ASP A 6 25.40 -13.37 -12.35
C ASP A 6 23.92 -13.56 -12.07
N GLN A 7 23.53 -14.73 -11.58
CA GLN A 7 22.14 -15.00 -11.22
C GLN A 7 21.66 -14.07 -10.09
N LEU A 8 22.47 -13.88 -9.07
CA LEU A 8 22.14 -12.99 -7.96
C LEU A 8 21.93 -11.54 -8.46
N THR A 9 22.86 -11.05 -9.31
CA THR A 9 22.76 -9.71 -9.89
C THR A 9 21.46 -9.56 -10.70
N ARG A 10 21.12 -10.56 -11.49
CA ARG A 10 19.90 -10.54 -12.30
C ARG A 10 18.64 -10.51 -11.45
N ILE A 11 18.64 -11.24 -10.33
CA ILE A 11 17.51 -11.25 -9.39
C ILE A 11 17.38 -9.88 -8.70
N GLU A 12 18.48 -9.31 -8.24
CA GLU A 12 18.46 -7.99 -7.62
C GLU A 12 17.94 -6.90 -8.58
N SER A 13 18.38 -6.97 -9.84
CA SER A 13 17.90 -6.05 -10.88
C SER A 13 16.40 -6.21 -11.13
N ALA A 14 15.92 -7.46 -11.20
CA ALA A 14 14.51 -7.76 -11.40
C ALA A 14 13.65 -7.25 -10.23
N CYS A 15 14.13 -7.45 -9.00
CA CYS A 15 13.44 -6.94 -7.80
C CYS A 15 13.36 -5.41 -7.81
N ALA A 16 14.47 -4.74 -8.16
CA ALA A 16 14.52 -3.29 -8.23
C ALA A 16 13.57 -2.74 -9.31
N GLU A 17 13.50 -3.37 -10.45
CA GLU A 17 12.59 -2.99 -11.54
C GLU A 17 11.13 -3.11 -11.11
N LEU A 18 10.75 -4.20 -10.44
CA LEU A 18 9.40 -4.39 -9.94
C LEU A 18 9.05 -3.34 -8.88
N ALA A 19 9.95 -3.09 -7.95
CA ALA A 19 9.75 -2.08 -6.92
C ALA A 19 9.58 -0.69 -7.52
N ALA A 20 10.40 -0.33 -8.50
CA ALA A 20 10.32 0.96 -9.18
C ALA A 20 9.00 1.12 -9.95
N ALA A 21 8.46 0.03 -10.47
CA ALA A 21 7.18 0.04 -11.19
C ALA A 21 5.96 -0.06 -10.26
N GLY A 22 6.17 -0.14 -8.94
CA GLY A 22 5.07 -0.33 -7.98
C GLY A 22 4.41 -1.69 -8.06
N GLN A 23 5.11 -2.68 -8.63
CA GLN A 23 4.60 -4.03 -8.82
C GLN A 23 5.02 -4.93 -7.67
N PRO A 24 4.16 -5.90 -7.27
CA PRO A 24 4.55 -6.83 -6.22
C PRO A 24 5.69 -7.76 -6.68
N VAL A 25 6.60 -8.04 -5.76
CA VAL A 25 7.70 -8.98 -6.01
C VAL A 25 7.17 -10.39 -5.78
N THR A 26 7.15 -11.20 -6.84
CA THR A 26 6.73 -12.60 -6.77
C THR A 26 7.81 -13.48 -7.41
N PHE A 27 7.91 -14.73 -6.96
CA PHE A 27 8.84 -15.67 -7.55
C PHE A 27 8.60 -15.86 -9.04
N ARG A 28 7.33 -15.85 -9.44
CA ARG A 28 6.94 -16.02 -10.85
C ARG A 28 7.48 -14.86 -11.71
N GLU A 29 7.29 -13.61 -11.27
CA GLU A 29 7.76 -12.44 -12.02
C GLU A 29 9.29 -12.37 -12.05
N ILE A 30 9.93 -12.69 -10.92
CA ILE A 30 11.39 -12.72 -10.86
C ILE A 30 11.96 -13.79 -11.80
N ALA A 31 11.37 -14.97 -11.81
CA ALA A 31 11.78 -16.05 -12.72
C ALA A 31 11.73 -15.61 -14.18
N ALA A 32 10.64 -14.95 -14.57
CA ALA A 32 10.45 -14.46 -15.93
C ALA A 32 11.46 -13.36 -16.29
N ARG A 33 11.63 -12.36 -15.42
CA ARG A 33 12.52 -11.22 -15.69
C ARG A 33 13.99 -11.58 -15.64
N ALA A 34 14.38 -12.40 -14.68
CA ALA A 34 15.78 -12.84 -14.51
C ALA A 34 16.14 -14.00 -15.42
N GLN A 35 15.19 -14.62 -16.08
CA GLN A 35 15.37 -15.79 -16.94
C GLN A 35 16.03 -16.94 -16.17
N ILE A 36 15.50 -17.20 -14.97
CA ILE A 36 15.94 -18.29 -14.10
C ILE A 36 14.70 -19.11 -13.78
N SER A 37 14.83 -20.46 -13.78
CA SER A 37 13.70 -21.32 -13.47
C SER A 37 13.24 -21.13 -12.02
N ARG A 38 11.94 -21.27 -11.79
CA ARG A 38 11.40 -21.23 -10.42
C ARG A 38 12.00 -22.31 -9.53
N THR A 39 12.28 -23.49 -10.10
CA THR A 39 12.93 -24.57 -9.38
C THR A 39 14.29 -24.12 -8.82
N THR A 40 15.09 -23.44 -9.65
CA THR A 40 16.39 -22.89 -9.21
C THR A 40 16.20 -21.86 -8.09
N LEU A 41 15.23 -20.97 -8.22
CA LEU A 41 14.94 -19.94 -7.21
C LEU A 41 14.57 -20.56 -5.85
N TYR A 42 13.77 -21.62 -5.87
CA TYR A 42 13.37 -22.29 -4.63
C TYR A 42 14.47 -23.16 -4.04
N ARG A 43 15.33 -23.72 -4.91
CA ARG A 43 16.41 -24.61 -4.48
C ARG A 43 17.58 -23.86 -3.85
N ARG A 44 17.90 -22.69 -4.37
CA ARG A 44 19.06 -21.92 -3.89
C ARG A 44 18.61 -20.98 -2.79
N ALA A 45 19.09 -21.23 -1.56
CA ALA A 45 18.72 -20.45 -0.38
C ALA A 45 19.12 -18.99 -0.47
N ASP A 46 20.28 -18.68 -1.10
CA ASP A 46 20.76 -17.31 -1.26
C ASP A 46 19.84 -16.47 -2.16
N LEU A 47 19.40 -17.05 -3.28
CA LEU A 47 18.50 -16.38 -4.21
C LEU A 47 17.12 -16.19 -3.59
N ARG A 48 16.62 -17.21 -2.92
CA ARG A 48 15.33 -17.16 -2.25
C ARG A 48 15.30 -16.08 -1.16
N ALA A 49 16.37 -15.98 -0.38
CA ALA A 49 16.48 -15.00 0.69
C ALA A 49 16.40 -13.56 0.16
N VAL A 50 17.04 -13.27 -0.97
CA VAL A 50 16.99 -11.94 -1.59
C VAL A 50 15.57 -11.61 -2.02
N ILE A 51 14.88 -12.55 -2.65
CA ILE A 51 13.49 -12.33 -3.09
C ILE A 51 12.58 -12.10 -1.89
N GLU A 52 12.71 -12.93 -0.86
CA GLU A 52 11.89 -12.81 0.35
C GLU A 52 12.11 -11.47 1.07
N GLU A 53 13.34 -10.98 1.10
CA GLU A 53 13.65 -9.67 1.67
C GLU A 53 12.95 -8.55 0.91
N HIS A 54 12.97 -8.58 -0.42
CA HIS A 54 12.27 -7.60 -1.23
C HIS A 54 10.75 -7.70 -1.09
N GLN A 55 10.22 -8.91 -0.93
CA GLN A 55 8.80 -9.11 -0.67
C GLN A 55 8.38 -8.46 0.64
N THR A 56 9.16 -8.63 1.70
CA THR A 56 8.90 -8.03 3.01
C THR A 56 8.89 -6.50 2.93
N ARG A 57 9.89 -5.92 2.26
CA ARG A 57 9.96 -4.46 2.06
C ARG A 57 8.74 -3.94 1.30
N GLY A 58 8.32 -4.65 0.26
CA GLY A 58 7.16 -4.27 -0.53
C GLY A 58 5.87 -4.31 0.28
N GLN A 59 5.70 -5.32 1.13
CA GLN A 59 4.55 -5.43 2.02
C GLN A 59 4.52 -4.28 3.04
N ASP A 60 5.66 -3.96 3.64
CA ASP A 60 5.76 -2.85 4.60
C ASP A 60 5.39 -1.52 3.95
N ALA A 61 5.92 -1.25 2.76
CA ALA A 61 5.61 -0.04 2.01
C ALA A 61 4.12 0.03 1.66
N SER A 62 3.53 -1.09 1.22
CA SER A 62 2.10 -1.17 0.89
C SER A 62 1.24 -0.94 2.13
N THR A 63 1.64 -1.47 3.28
CA THR A 63 0.92 -1.30 4.54
C THR A 63 0.93 0.17 4.98
N LEU A 64 2.09 0.84 4.91
CA LEU A 64 2.21 2.26 5.24
C LEU A 64 1.35 3.13 4.33
N THR A 65 1.36 2.87 3.02
CA THR A 65 0.53 3.57 2.05
C THR A 65 -0.95 3.37 2.36
N GLY A 66 -1.35 2.12 2.66
CA GLY A 66 -2.73 1.79 3.02
C GLY A 66 -3.19 2.52 4.27
N LEU A 67 -2.34 2.62 5.30
CA LEU A 67 -2.64 3.37 6.52
C LEU A 67 -2.82 4.86 6.23
N THR A 68 -1.98 5.45 5.38
CA THR A 68 -2.10 6.86 4.99
C THR A 68 -3.44 7.11 4.30
N VAL A 69 -3.85 6.25 3.39
CA VAL A 69 -5.14 6.34 2.71
C VAL A 69 -6.29 6.25 3.71
N GLN A 70 -6.22 5.31 4.67
CA GLN A 70 -7.24 5.16 5.70
C GLN A 70 -7.35 6.41 6.58
N ILE A 71 -6.23 7.01 6.95
CA ILE A 71 -6.20 8.26 7.73
C ILE A 71 -6.90 9.38 6.97
N ASP A 72 -6.61 9.54 5.67
CA ASP A 72 -7.26 10.54 4.84
C ASP A 72 -8.76 10.32 4.74
N GLN A 73 -9.20 9.08 4.57
CA GLN A 73 -10.61 8.72 4.54
C GLN A 73 -11.31 9.06 5.85
N LEU A 74 -10.66 8.77 6.99
CA LEU A 74 -11.19 9.12 8.30
C LEU A 74 -11.32 10.63 8.48
N ARG A 75 -10.33 11.39 8.05
CA ARG A 75 -10.39 12.86 8.08
C ARG A 75 -11.57 13.40 7.29
N HIS A 76 -11.78 12.90 6.09
CA HIS A 76 -12.90 13.28 5.24
C HIS A 76 -14.24 12.95 5.90
N SER A 77 -14.36 11.78 6.52
CA SER A 77 -15.56 11.36 7.24
C SER A 77 -15.85 12.28 8.43
N LEU A 78 -14.82 12.64 9.18
CA LEU A 78 -14.96 13.55 10.32
C LEU A 78 -15.41 14.93 9.88
N GLU A 79 -14.87 15.47 8.78
CA GLU A 79 -15.27 16.74 8.22
C GLU A 79 -16.74 16.72 7.78
N ALA A 80 -17.18 15.62 7.15
CA ALA A 80 -18.56 15.47 6.74
C ALA A 80 -19.52 15.42 7.93
N VAL A 81 -19.14 14.69 8.99
CA VAL A 81 -19.93 14.62 10.23
C VAL A 81 -19.98 16.00 10.89
N ALA A 82 -18.86 16.70 10.99
CA ALA A 82 -18.80 18.04 11.58
C ALA A 82 -19.70 19.02 10.83
N ALA A 83 -19.68 18.97 9.50
CA ALA A 83 -20.55 19.81 8.68
C ALA A 83 -22.03 19.48 8.92
N LYS A 84 -22.37 18.21 9.04
CA LYS A 84 -23.73 17.76 9.32
C LYS A 84 -24.21 18.22 10.70
N VAL A 85 -23.35 18.12 11.70
CA VAL A 85 -23.64 18.61 13.05
C VAL A 85 -23.93 20.10 13.03
N ARG A 86 -23.09 20.89 12.37
CA ARG A 86 -23.31 22.36 12.25
C ARG A 86 -24.64 22.69 11.59
N ARG A 87 -25.01 21.97 10.54
CA ARG A 87 -26.32 22.17 9.89
C ARG A 87 -27.48 21.83 10.81
N HIS A 88 -27.35 20.76 11.58
CA HIS A 88 -28.39 20.37 12.54
C HIS A 88 -28.52 21.40 13.66
N GLU A 89 -27.41 21.91 14.19
CA GLU A 89 -27.41 22.96 15.20
C GLU A 89 -28.10 24.22 14.71
N GLU A 90 -27.82 24.63 13.48
CA GLU A 90 -28.45 25.78 12.86
C GLU A 90 -29.96 25.56 12.68
N THR A 91 -30.35 24.36 12.25
CA THR A 91 -31.77 24.00 12.13
C THR A 91 -32.49 24.08 13.48
N ILE A 92 -31.84 23.53 14.52
CA ILE A 92 -32.40 23.60 15.88
C ILE A 92 -32.57 25.04 16.33
N ARG A 93 -31.59 25.89 16.10
CA ARG A 93 -31.66 27.30 16.45
C ARG A 93 -32.82 28.02 15.72
N ARG A 94 -33.00 27.71 14.44
CA ARG A 94 -34.15 28.28 13.67
C ARG A 94 -35.48 27.83 14.22
N LEU A 95 -35.60 26.56 14.54
CA LEU A 95 -36.85 26.01 15.12
C LEU A 95 -37.13 26.60 16.49
N GLU A 96 -36.12 26.79 17.32
CA GLU A 96 -36.29 27.44 18.63
C GLU A 96 -36.73 28.88 18.49
N ARG A 97 -36.15 29.65 17.55
CA ARG A 97 -36.58 31.02 17.28
C ARG A 97 -38.03 31.09 16.81
N ALA A 98 -38.41 30.21 15.91
CA ALA A 98 -39.77 30.12 15.43
C ALA A 98 -40.76 29.79 16.55
N ARG A 99 -40.34 28.89 17.45
CA ARG A 99 -41.15 28.47 18.59
C ARG A 99 -41.35 29.59 19.61
N ARG A 100 -40.35 30.46 19.78
CA ARG A 100 -40.41 31.60 20.72
C ARG A 100 -41.19 32.80 20.19
N LYS A 101 -41.42 32.88 18.89
CA LYS A 101 -42.21 33.97 18.33
C LYS A 101 -43.66 33.85 18.78
N PRO A 102 -44.19 34.86 19.48
CA PRO A 102 -45.60 34.92 19.80
C PRO A 102 -46.37 34.96 18.49
N GLY A 103 -47.24 34.05 18.31
CA GLY A 103 -47.95 33.78 17.10
C GLY A 103 -48.93 34.74 16.62
#